data_8cb59e013a11663c4da2af7c193212f2
#
_entry.id   8cb59e013a11663c4da2af7c193212f2
#
_cell.length_a   1.000
_cell.length_b   1.000
_cell.length_c   1.000
_cell.angle_alpha   90.00
_cell.angle_beta   90.00
_cell.angle_gamma   90.00
#
_symmetry.space_group_name_H-M   'P 1'
#
loop_
_entity.id
_entity.type
_entity.pdbx_description
1 polymer ?
#
loop_
_entity_poly.entity_id
_entity_poly.type
_entity_poly.pdbx_seq_one_letter_code
_entity_poly.pdbx_strand_id
1 'polypeptide(L)'
;MGRQAEAALALFVSDANSSGGIRVAGEPHEVELHCLDDASSPERCAEIYRSLCGERRVDVVLGPYSSKLTRVAAPIAEQAGVLFVNHGGADDDIFSHHHRLLVGVLSPASDYFNGFVHLVAGLKMWRKRIGIVRSNTGFAEAIAGGIERECKERYARRKGVRIRVKFAGRFEPDSTAATLFPALRRNRVNALVSAGSYEHDVAVMRAMTQSSLNLPVLGCVAAGVERFRVDLGQEAEGLVGPSQWEDQVQFRPEIGPTPREFGRGMRSQFPTVACDYPAAQAYAAALLTRTAIDTAQSLDAMKLREAFSDLRTTTFFGDFAIDRVTGRQIGHRVLLVQWHGGHKVVINPEAHIETGTVEFPTGWRLIVASFQRFKLTRNEEEGDRDDPEDGNEKDP
;
A
#
# COMPACT_ATOMS: atom_id res chain seq x y z
N MET A 1 -4.98 6.01 12.71
CA MET A 1 -4.25 6.30 11.46
C MET A 1 -3.96 7.80 11.34
N GLY A 2 -4.96 8.71 11.45
CA GLY A 2 -4.75 10.16 11.37
C GLY A 2 -3.64 10.69 12.29
N ARG A 3 -3.64 10.29 13.56
CA ARG A 3 -2.58 10.68 14.53
C ARG A 3 -1.17 10.25 14.12
N GLN A 4 -1.03 9.12 13.43
CA GLN A 4 0.28 8.68 12.92
C GLN A 4 0.75 9.58 11.77
N ALA A 5 -0.17 9.96 10.87
CA ALA A 5 0.14 10.88 9.79
C ALA A 5 0.49 12.27 10.30
N GLU A 6 -0.29 12.80 11.24
CA GLU A 6 -0.04 14.09 11.90
C GLU A 6 1.35 14.14 12.55
N ALA A 7 1.71 13.14 13.37
CA ALA A 7 3.01 13.05 14.01
C ALA A 7 4.16 12.99 13.01
N ALA A 8 3.99 12.22 11.92
CA ALA A 8 5.00 12.11 10.87
C ALA A 8 5.17 13.41 10.07
N LEU A 9 4.09 14.14 9.81
CA LEU A 9 4.15 15.45 9.17
C LEU A 9 4.79 16.50 10.08
N ALA A 10 4.50 16.46 11.38
CA ALA A 10 5.16 17.33 12.36
C ALA A 10 6.67 17.04 12.44
N LEU A 11 7.07 15.76 12.40
CA LEU A 11 8.48 15.37 12.29
C LEU A 11 9.12 15.96 11.02
N PHE A 12 8.48 15.80 9.85
CA PHE A 12 8.98 16.35 8.61
C PHE A 12 9.17 17.87 8.68
N VAL A 13 8.20 18.61 9.22
CA VAL A 13 8.29 20.07 9.36
C VAL A 13 9.46 20.48 10.25
N SER A 14 9.63 19.78 11.39
CA SER A 14 10.78 19.97 12.26
C SER A 14 12.11 19.74 11.55
N ASP A 15 12.23 18.65 10.78
CA ASP A 15 13.44 18.32 10.03
C ASP A 15 13.70 19.32 8.91
N ALA A 16 12.67 19.73 8.16
CA ALA A 16 12.77 20.69 7.07
C ALA A 16 13.21 22.06 7.57
N ASN A 17 12.56 22.58 8.61
CA ASN A 17 12.86 23.91 9.15
C ASN A 17 14.23 23.96 9.82
N SER A 18 14.62 22.89 10.54
CA SER A 18 15.96 22.76 11.12
C SER A 18 17.07 22.71 10.04
N SER A 19 16.72 22.28 8.82
CA SER A 19 17.64 22.23 7.68
C SER A 19 17.63 23.53 6.85
N GLY A 20 16.97 24.59 7.31
CA GLY A 20 16.87 25.87 6.63
C GLY A 20 15.67 26.04 5.70
N GLY A 21 14.62 25.22 5.89
CA GLY A 21 13.35 25.33 5.15
C GLY A 21 13.38 24.67 3.76
N ILE A 22 12.47 25.13 2.89
CA ILE A 22 12.35 24.72 1.49
C ILE A 22 12.70 25.91 0.59
N ARG A 23 13.43 25.68 -0.49
CA ARG A 23 13.81 26.75 -1.43
C ARG A 23 12.76 26.95 -2.51
N VAL A 24 12.30 28.20 -2.64
CA VAL A 24 11.41 28.64 -3.71
C VAL A 24 12.04 29.83 -4.42
N ALA A 25 12.24 29.75 -5.72
CA ALA A 25 12.92 30.79 -6.50
C ALA A 25 14.31 31.15 -5.93
N GLY A 26 15.01 30.21 -5.34
CA GLY A 26 16.33 30.41 -4.72
C GLY A 26 16.30 30.86 -3.25
N GLU A 27 15.18 31.35 -2.76
CA GLU A 27 15.02 31.85 -1.38
C GLU A 27 14.51 30.75 -0.42
N PRO A 28 15.06 30.68 0.81
CA PRO A 28 14.60 29.71 1.81
C PRO A 28 13.29 30.18 2.46
N HIS A 29 12.35 29.26 2.63
CA HIS A 29 11.07 29.48 3.30
C HIS A 29 10.84 28.43 4.38
N GLU A 30 10.34 28.88 5.53
CA GLU A 30 9.86 27.96 6.56
C GLU A 30 8.59 27.24 6.10
N VAL A 31 8.45 25.99 6.55
CA VAL A 31 7.25 25.19 6.33
C VAL A 31 6.30 25.38 7.50
N GLU A 32 5.07 25.76 7.21
CA GLU A 32 3.98 25.82 8.17
C GLU A 32 2.99 24.66 7.90
N LEU A 33 2.62 23.93 8.96
CA LEU A 33 1.68 22.82 8.88
C LEU A 33 0.34 23.18 9.51
N HIS A 34 -0.72 23.21 8.68
CA HIS A 34 -2.09 23.31 9.15
C HIS A 34 -2.72 21.91 9.22
N CYS A 35 -2.91 21.39 10.42
CA CYS A 35 -3.52 20.08 10.66
C CYS A 35 -4.92 20.25 11.25
N LEU A 36 -5.94 19.72 10.59
CA LEU A 36 -7.34 19.85 10.98
C LEU A 36 -8.00 18.48 11.06
N ASP A 37 -8.77 18.24 12.12
CA ASP A 37 -9.47 16.97 12.33
C ASP A 37 -10.81 16.96 11.59
N ASP A 38 -10.94 16.07 10.60
CA ASP A 38 -12.18 15.83 9.86
C ASP A 38 -13.17 14.91 10.60
N ALA A 39 -12.80 14.41 11.76
CA ALA A 39 -13.59 13.47 12.57
C ALA A 39 -14.10 12.25 11.78
N SER A 40 -13.41 11.86 10.71
CA SER A 40 -13.82 10.81 9.76
C SER A 40 -15.18 11.07 9.08
N SER A 41 -15.65 12.34 9.07
CA SER A 41 -16.88 12.79 8.40
C SER A 41 -16.57 13.33 7.00
N PRO A 42 -17.25 12.84 5.96
CA PRO A 42 -17.14 13.39 4.61
C PRO A 42 -17.57 14.85 4.53
N GLU A 43 -18.59 15.25 5.28
CA GLU A 43 -19.16 16.60 5.31
C GLU A 43 -18.14 17.57 5.89
N ARG A 44 -17.56 17.22 7.05
CA ARG A 44 -16.53 18.03 7.71
C ARG A 44 -15.23 18.07 6.88
N CYS A 45 -14.84 16.96 6.27
CA CYS A 45 -13.72 16.92 5.33
C CYS A 45 -13.95 17.92 4.18
N ALA A 46 -15.14 17.92 3.57
CA ALA A 46 -15.46 18.86 2.50
C ALA A 46 -15.38 20.33 2.95
N GLU A 47 -15.88 20.65 4.13
CA GLU A 47 -15.82 22.00 4.71
C GLU A 47 -14.39 22.47 4.93
N ILE A 48 -13.55 21.59 5.53
CA ILE A 48 -12.12 21.85 5.77
C ILE A 48 -11.40 22.15 4.45
N TYR A 49 -11.53 21.27 3.45
CA TYR A 49 -10.82 21.46 2.18
C TYR A 49 -11.32 22.66 1.39
N ARG A 50 -12.64 23.00 1.44
CA ARG A 50 -13.14 24.25 0.85
C ARG A 50 -12.55 25.48 1.51
N SER A 51 -12.42 25.49 2.84
CA SER A 51 -11.80 26.58 3.57
C SER A 51 -10.33 26.74 3.25
N LEU A 52 -9.55 25.64 3.32
CA LEU A 52 -8.12 25.68 3.05
C LEU A 52 -7.79 26.09 1.60
N CYS A 53 -8.46 25.50 0.62
CA CYS A 53 -8.18 25.73 -0.80
C CYS A 53 -8.83 27.01 -1.32
N GLY A 54 -10.08 27.33 -0.89
CA GLY A 54 -10.85 28.45 -1.42
C GLY A 54 -10.28 29.82 -1.06
N GLU A 55 -9.72 29.95 0.12
CA GLU A 55 -9.09 31.20 0.59
C GLU A 55 -7.58 31.27 0.26
N ARG A 56 -7.08 30.30 -0.50
CA ARG A 56 -5.63 30.14 -0.81
C ARG A 56 -4.74 30.27 0.42
N ARG A 57 -5.19 29.65 1.51
CA ARG A 57 -4.44 29.65 2.79
C ARG A 57 -3.27 28.69 2.79
N VAL A 58 -3.21 27.80 1.78
CA VAL A 58 -2.19 26.76 1.66
C VAL A 58 -1.71 26.66 0.22
N ASP A 59 -0.44 26.35 0.04
CA ASP A 59 0.18 26.15 -1.28
C ASP A 59 -0.04 24.73 -1.81
N VAL A 60 -0.06 23.74 -0.91
CA VAL A 60 -0.26 22.33 -1.21
C VAL A 60 -1.15 21.72 -0.14
N VAL A 61 -2.04 20.82 -0.53
CA VAL A 61 -2.81 20.01 0.42
C VAL A 61 -2.35 18.57 0.40
N LEU A 62 -2.15 18.02 1.59
CA LEU A 62 -1.93 16.60 1.77
C LEU A 62 -3.29 15.93 2.03
N GLY A 63 -3.50 14.76 1.45
CA GLY A 63 -4.77 14.07 1.52
C GLY A 63 -5.11 13.57 2.92
N PRO A 64 -6.41 13.41 3.23
CA PRO A 64 -6.86 12.80 4.47
C PRO A 64 -6.59 11.30 4.47
N TYR A 65 -6.65 10.68 5.65
CA TYR A 65 -6.58 9.23 5.72
C TYR A 65 -7.97 8.62 5.54
N SER A 66 -8.20 8.08 4.44
CA SER A 66 -9.01 6.99 3.87
C SER A 66 -9.46 7.32 2.44
N SER A 67 -9.72 6.31 1.64
CA SER A 67 -10.23 6.48 0.26
C SER A 67 -11.58 7.21 0.22
N LYS A 68 -12.44 6.99 1.23
CA LYS A 68 -13.73 7.67 1.35
C LYS A 68 -13.58 9.20 1.44
N LEU A 69 -12.66 9.66 2.27
CA LEU A 69 -12.42 11.09 2.48
C LEU A 69 -11.61 11.70 1.33
N THR A 70 -10.65 10.96 0.76
CA THR A 70 -9.89 11.39 -0.41
C THR A 70 -10.79 11.67 -1.61
N ARG A 71 -11.82 10.84 -1.85
CA ARG A 71 -12.82 11.08 -2.91
C ARG A 71 -13.60 12.38 -2.74
N VAL A 72 -13.75 12.84 -1.50
CA VAL A 72 -14.39 14.13 -1.20
C VAL A 72 -13.43 15.29 -1.38
N ALA A 73 -12.20 15.14 -0.91
CA ALA A 73 -11.20 16.21 -0.87
C ALA A 73 -10.57 16.52 -2.24
N ALA A 74 -10.24 15.48 -3.03
CA ALA A 74 -9.52 15.64 -4.29
C ALA A 74 -10.26 16.54 -5.32
N PRO A 75 -11.58 16.38 -5.57
CA PRO A 75 -12.29 17.27 -6.47
C PRO A 75 -12.34 18.74 -6.00
N ILE A 76 -12.34 18.97 -4.68
CA ILE A 76 -12.35 20.33 -4.10
C ILE A 76 -11.01 21.01 -4.37
N ALA A 77 -9.90 20.32 -4.13
CA ALA A 77 -8.58 20.84 -4.41
C ALA A 77 -8.36 21.10 -5.93
N GLU A 78 -8.83 20.16 -6.79
CA GLU A 78 -8.79 20.32 -8.24
C GLU A 78 -9.53 21.59 -8.70
N GLN A 79 -10.75 21.82 -8.21
CA GLN A 79 -11.57 22.99 -8.54
C GLN A 79 -10.93 24.30 -8.07
N ALA A 80 -10.23 24.26 -6.94
CA ALA A 80 -9.54 25.43 -6.39
C ALA A 80 -8.16 25.68 -7.02
N GLY A 81 -7.66 24.77 -7.87
CA GLY A 81 -6.37 24.87 -8.48
C GLY A 81 -5.21 24.65 -7.50
N VAL A 82 -5.39 23.86 -6.46
CA VAL A 82 -4.38 23.51 -5.45
C VAL A 82 -3.89 22.10 -5.68
N LEU A 83 -2.58 21.88 -5.63
CA LEU A 83 -1.99 20.55 -5.74
C LEU A 83 -2.43 19.66 -4.57
N PHE A 84 -2.94 18.45 -4.89
CA PHE A 84 -3.37 17.46 -3.91
C PHE A 84 -2.44 16.26 -3.92
N VAL A 85 -1.68 16.08 -2.84
CA VAL A 85 -0.78 14.95 -2.66
C VAL A 85 -1.45 13.89 -1.78
N ASN A 86 -1.87 12.81 -2.40
CA ASN A 86 -2.63 11.73 -1.75
C ASN A 86 -1.71 10.70 -1.11
N HIS A 87 -1.71 10.66 0.21
CA HIS A 87 -1.00 9.66 0.99
C HIS A 87 -1.93 8.70 1.76
N GLY A 88 -3.26 8.91 1.72
CA GLY A 88 -4.20 8.18 2.58
C GLY A 88 -5.27 7.38 1.84
N GLY A 89 -5.52 7.67 0.57
CA GLY A 89 -6.56 7.01 -0.23
C GLY A 89 -5.97 6.08 -1.28
N ALA A 90 -6.19 4.77 -1.11
CA ALA A 90 -5.63 3.75 -2.01
C ALA A 90 -6.62 3.25 -3.07
N ASP A 91 -7.89 3.63 -3.02
CA ASP A 91 -8.89 3.18 -4.00
C ASP A 91 -8.51 3.60 -5.42
N ASP A 92 -8.47 2.64 -6.32
CA ASP A 92 -8.08 2.84 -7.72
C ASP A 92 -8.96 3.86 -8.44
N ASP A 93 -10.25 3.95 -8.06
CA ASP A 93 -11.21 4.87 -8.65
C ASP A 93 -10.87 6.36 -8.41
N ILE A 94 -10.11 6.68 -7.36
CA ILE A 94 -9.60 8.03 -7.11
C ILE A 94 -8.82 8.55 -8.33
N PHE A 95 -8.11 7.68 -9.02
CA PHE A 95 -7.29 8.01 -10.18
C PHE A 95 -8.00 7.88 -11.53
N SER A 96 -9.26 7.43 -11.55
CA SER A 96 -10.07 7.29 -12.78
C SER A 96 -10.70 8.59 -13.23
N HIS A 97 -10.82 9.59 -12.36
CA HIS A 97 -11.51 10.85 -12.60
C HIS A 97 -10.65 11.91 -13.30
N HIS A 98 -9.42 11.58 -13.72
CA HIS A 98 -8.52 12.47 -14.45
C HIS A 98 -8.25 13.82 -13.78
N HIS A 99 -8.11 13.83 -12.45
CA HIS A 99 -7.69 15.01 -11.71
C HIS A 99 -6.26 15.39 -12.13
N ARG A 100 -6.09 16.60 -12.68
CA ARG A 100 -4.80 17.09 -13.18
C ARG A 100 -3.82 17.43 -12.07
N LEU A 101 -4.33 17.80 -10.89
CA LEU A 101 -3.55 18.23 -9.73
C LEU A 101 -3.45 17.15 -8.64
N LEU A 102 -3.73 15.88 -8.97
CA LEU A 102 -3.64 14.75 -8.06
C LEU A 102 -2.30 14.03 -8.23
N VAL A 103 -1.66 13.72 -7.10
CA VAL A 103 -0.44 12.91 -7.01
C VAL A 103 -0.64 11.80 -5.98
N GLY A 104 -0.49 10.55 -6.36
CA GLY A 104 -0.53 9.39 -5.47
C GLY A 104 0.86 9.02 -4.95
N VAL A 105 0.98 8.82 -3.64
CA VAL A 105 2.25 8.40 -3.00
C VAL A 105 2.27 6.92 -2.68
N LEU A 106 1.12 6.33 -2.37
CA LEU A 106 0.98 4.93 -1.97
C LEU A 106 0.54 4.05 -3.14
N SER A 107 0.83 2.75 -3.06
CA SER A 107 0.32 1.77 -4.03
C SER A 107 -1.20 1.71 -4.01
N PRO A 108 -1.83 1.49 -5.17
CA PRO A 108 -3.28 1.35 -5.26
C PRO A 108 -3.78 0.07 -4.58
N ALA A 109 -5.05 0.09 -4.17
CA ALA A 109 -5.67 -1.00 -3.44
C ALA A 109 -5.68 -2.32 -4.23
N SER A 110 -5.76 -2.25 -5.56
CA SER A 110 -5.71 -3.44 -6.42
C SER A 110 -4.39 -4.22 -6.32
N ASP A 111 -3.32 -3.63 -5.78
CA ASP A 111 -2.03 -4.29 -5.63
C ASP A 111 -1.80 -4.86 -4.22
N TYR A 112 -2.68 -4.56 -3.26
CA TYR A 112 -2.49 -4.90 -1.84
C TYR A 112 -2.25 -6.38 -1.58
N PHE A 113 -2.91 -7.27 -2.30
CA PHE A 113 -2.82 -8.71 -2.08
C PHE A 113 -2.08 -9.46 -3.20
N ASN A 114 -1.30 -8.79 -4.05
CA ASN A 114 -0.46 -9.47 -5.03
C ASN A 114 0.52 -10.43 -4.32
N GLY A 115 1.20 -9.98 -3.25
CA GLY A 115 2.07 -10.83 -2.43
C GLY A 115 1.35 -12.05 -1.82
N PHE A 116 0.09 -11.90 -1.39
CA PHE A 116 -0.72 -13.01 -0.89
C PHE A 116 -1.02 -14.04 -1.98
N VAL A 117 -1.37 -13.59 -3.19
CA VAL A 117 -1.60 -14.50 -4.32
C VAL A 117 -0.32 -15.27 -4.64
N HIS A 118 0.84 -14.61 -4.61
CA HIS A 118 2.15 -15.25 -4.79
C HIS A 118 2.45 -16.25 -3.69
N LEU A 119 2.20 -15.92 -2.43
CA LEU A 119 2.33 -16.84 -1.31
C LEU A 119 1.50 -18.10 -1.53
N VAL A 120 0.19 -17.94 -1.81
CA VAL A 120 -0.72 -19.07 -2.04
C VAL A 120 -0.30 -19.86 -3.28
N ALA A 121 0.17 -19.21 -4.34
CA ALA A 121 0.66 -19.87 -5.54
C ALA A 121 1.89 -20.74 -5.29
N GLY A 122 2.75 -20.35 -4.34
CA GLY A 122 3.94 -21.09 -3.92
C GLY A 122 3.65 -22.33 -3.05
N LEU A 123 2.47 -22.42 -2.44
CA LEU A 123 2.15 -23.56 -1.56
C LEU A 123 2.12 -24.89 -2.32
N LYS A 124 2.59 -25.98 -1.66
CA LYS A 124 2.51 -27.35 -2.20
C LYS A 124 1.10 -27.94 -2.09
N MET A 125 0.12 -27.26 -2.65
CA MET A 125 -1.26 -27.74 -2.72
C MET A 125 -1.67 -27.99 -4.16
N TRP A 126 -2.38 -29.10 -4.42
CA TRP A 126 -2.85 -29.43 -5.77
C TRP A 126 -3.82 -28.39 -6.34
N ARG A 127 -4.70 -27.85 -5.50
CA ARG A 127 -5.68 -26.84 -5.89
C ARG A 127 -5.66 -25.69 -4.88
N LYS A 128 -5.37 -24.50 -5.37
CA LYS A 128 -5.32 -23.28 -4.57
C LYS A 128 -6.61 -22.49 -4.80
N ARG A 129 -7.43 -22.37 -3.76
CA ARG A 129 -8.78 -21.77 -3.83
C ARG A 129 -8.88 -20.65 -2.84
N ILE A 130 -8.86 -19.43 -3.37
CA ILE A 130 -8.98 -18.21 -2.58
C ILE A 130 -10.46 -17.91 -2.36
N GLY A 131 -10.81 -17.58 -1.14
CA GLY A 131 -12.05 -16.91 -0.75
C GLY A 131 -11.74 -15.44 -0.49
N ILE A 132 -12.66 -14.57 -0.87
CA ILE A 132 -12.61 -13.14 -0.57
C ILE A 132 -13.87 -12.79 0.19
N VAL A 133 -13.72 -12.15 1.34
CA VAL A 133 -14.79 -11.54 2.12
C VAL A 133 -14.52 -10.04 2.15
N ARG A 134 -15.50 -9.24 1.76
CA ARG A 134 -15.27 -7.81 1.61
C ARG A 134 -16.46 -6.96 2.08
N SER A 135 -16.18 -5.74 2.49
CA SER A 135 -17.19 -4.70 2.69
C SER A 135 -17.68 -4.13 1.35
N ASN A 136 -18.75 -3.33 1.41
CA ASN A 136 -19.32 -2.67 0.22
C ASN A 136 -18.67 -1.29 0.00
N THR A 137 -17.36 -1.26 -0.28
CA THR A 137 -16.61 -0.03 -0.56
C THR A 137 -15.79 -0.19 -1.83
N GLY A 138 -15.53 0.92 -2.54
CA GLY A 138 -14.66 0.89 -3.73
C GLY A 138 -13.28 0.35 -3.44
N PHE A 139 -12.68 0.71 -2.29
CA PHE A 139 -11.42 0.17 -1.81
C PHE A 139 -11.44 -1.37 -1.73
N ALA A 140 -12.48 -1.96 -1.13
CA ALA A 140 -12.60 -3.41 -1.00
C ALA A 140 -12.86 -4.09 -2.35
N GLU A 141 -13.62 -3.46 -3.24
CA GLU A 141 -13.83 -3.94 -4.62
C GLU A 141 -12.53 -3.89 -5.43
N ALA A 142 -11.73 -2.83 -5.29
CA ALA A 142 -10.42 -2.73 -5.96
C ALA A 142 -9.48 -3.85 -5.52
N ILE A 143 -9.42 -4.17 -4.22
CA ILE A 143 -8.67 -5.31 -3.69
C ILE A 143 -9.13 -6.62 -4.31
N ALA A 144 -10.44 -6.88 -4.30
CA ALA A 144 -10.99 -8.12 -4.84
C ALA A 144 -10.67 -8.26 -6.34
N GLY A 145 -10.88 -7.20 -7.12
CA GLY A 145 -10.53 -7.13 -8.54
C GLY A 145 -9.04 -7.37 -8.79
N GLY A 146 -8.17 -6.81 -7.94
CA GLY A 146 -6.73 -7.01 -8.01
C GLY A 146 -6.33 -8.48 -7.81
N ILE A 147 -6.88 -9.14 -6.79
CA ILE A 147 -6.66 -10.58 -6.54
C ILE A 147 -7.13 -11.42 -7.72
N GLU A 148 -8.31 -11.14 -8.27
CA GLU A 148 -8.86 -11.87 -9.40
C GLU A 148 -7.99 -11.69 -10.66
N ARG A 149 -7.56 -10.44 -10.94
CA ARG A 149 -6.66 -10.10 -12.03
C ARG A 149 -5.34 -10.84 -11.91
N GLU A 150 -4.69 -10.78 -10.73
CA GLU A 150 -3.39 -11.44 -10.49
C GLU A 150 -3.49 -12.96 -10.66
N CYS A 151 -4.55 -13.58 -10.14
CA CYS A 151 -4.82 -15.01 -10.36
C CYS A 151 -4.97 -15.36 -11.84
N LYS A 152 -5.64 -14.51 -12.62
CA LYS A 152 -5.96 -14.75 -14.03
C LYS A 152 -4.78 -14.44 -14.93
N GLU A 153 -4.15 -13.31 -14.78
CA GLU A 153 -3.12 -12.83 -15.73
C GLU A 153 -1.78 -13.52 -15.50
N ARG A 154 -1.35 -13.60 -14.24
CA ARG A 154 -0.02 -14.13 -13.90
C ARG A 154 0.00 -15.65 -13.81
N TYR A 155 -1.08 -16.29 -13.34
CA TYR A 155 -1.08 -17.72 -13.05
C TYR A 155 -1.94 -18.59 -13.96
N ALA A 156 -2.85 -18.04 -14.78
CA ALA A 156 -3.70 -18.85 -15.66
C ALA A 156 -2.90 -19.67 -16.69
N ARG A 157 -1.77 -19.13 -17.15
CA ARG A 157 -0.90 -19.76 -18.17
C ARG A 157 0.29 -20.51 -17.58
N ARG A 158 0.51 -20.43 -16.26
CA ARG A 158 1.67 -21.05 -15.61
C ARG A 158 1.44 -22.54 -15.41
N LYS A 159 2.24 -23.40 -16.09
CA LYS A 159 2.15 -24.85 -15.93
C LYS A 159 2.34 -25.28 -14.47
N GLY A 160 1.50 -26.18 -13.99
CA GLY A 160 1.60 -26.74 -12.62
C GLY A 160 0.98 -25.88 -11.51
N VAL A 161 0.54 -24.64 -11.78
CA VAL A 161 -0.11 -23.78 -10.77
C VAL A 161 -1.59 -23.64 -11.09
N ARG A 162 -2.47 -24.13 -10.19
CA ARG A 162 -3.92 -23.99 -10.31
C ARG A 162 -4.46 -23.14 -9.15
N ILE A 163 -4.44 -21.83 -9.32
CA ILE A 163 -4.97 -20.87 -8.35
C ILE A 163 -6.21 -20.17 -8.92
N ARG A 164 -7.25 -20.03 -8.12
CA ARG A 164 -8.50 -19.37 -8.54
C ARG A 164 -9.24 -18.80 -7.33
N VAL A 165 -9.89 -17.66 -7.53
CA VAL A 165 -10.94 -17.20 -6.61
C VAL A 165 -12.14 -18.11 -6.79
N LYS A 166 -12.64 -18.68 -5.68
CA LYS A 166 -13.76 -19.63 -5.63
C LYS A 166 -14.95 -19.15 -4.83
N PHE A 167 -14.74 -18.14 -4.03
CA PHE A 167 -15.76 -17.49 -3.24
C PHE A 167 -15.43 -16.00 -3.17
N ALA A 168 -16.40 -15.17 -3.48
CA ALA A 168 -16.36 -13.74 -3.22
C ALA A 168 -17.68 -13.36 -2.58
N GLY A 169 -17.64 -13.00 -1.29
CA GLY A 169 -18.82 -12.67 -0.50
C GLY A 169 -18.70 -11.29 0.13
N ARG A 170 -19.86 -10.66 0.33
CA ARG A 170 -19.96 -9.46 1.15
C ARG A 170 -20.25 -9.85 2.58
N PHE A 171 -19.74 -9.07 3.49
CA PHE A 171 -19.99 -9.21 4.92
C PHE A 171 -20.45 -7.84 5.44
N GLU A 172 -21.62 -7.83 6.04
CA GLU A 172 -22.15 -6.62 6.66
C GLU A 172 -21.77 -6.60 8.15
N PRO A 173 -21.49 -5.42 8.73
CA PRO A 173 -21.03 -5.31 10.12
C PRO A 173 -21.95 -5.98 11.14
N ASP A 174 -23.26 -5.97 10.87
CA ASP A 174 -24.28 -6.56 11.76
C ASP A 174 -24.46 -8.07 11.55
N SER A 175 -23.76 -8.68 10.57
CA SER A 175 -23.83 -10.10 10.31
C SER A 175 -22.78 -10.87 11.10
N THR A 176 -23.08 -12.08 11.50
CA THR A 176 -22.11 -12.95 12.14
C THR A 176 -21.21 -13.57 11.07
N ALA A 177 -19.88 -13.43 11.21
CA ALA A 177 -18.92 -14.02 10.26
C ALA A 177 -19.08 -15.54 10.09
N ALA A 178 -19.68 -16.24 11.07
CA ALA A 178 -20.04 -17.64 11.00
C ALA A 178 -21.00 -17.97 9.82
N THR A 179 -21.79 -17.03 9.34
CA THR A 179 -22.67 -17.20 8.17
C THR A 179 -21.91 -17.52 6.89
N LEU A 180 -20.63 -17.15 6.84
CA LEU A 180 -19.75 -17.39 5.70
C LEU A 180 -19.24 -18.87 5.64
N PHE A 181 -19.19 -19.57 6.77
CA PHE A 181 -18.54 -20.90 6.87
C PHE A 181 -19.14 -21.96 5.95
N PRO A 182 -20.47 -22.09 5.79
CA PRO A 182 -21.05 -23.05 4.86
C PRO A 182 -20.61 -22.82 3.41
N ALA A 183 -20.55 -21.54 3.00
CA ALA A 183 -20.12 -21.17 1.65
C ALA A 183 -18.63 -21.44 1.43
N LEU A 184 -17.76 -21.12 2.40
CA LEU A 184 -16.32 -21.39 2.33
C LEU A 184 -16.05 -22.90 2.24
N ARG A 185 -16.75 -23.72 3.03
CA ARG A 185 -16.66 -25.21 2.99
C ARG A 185 -17.12 -25.75 1.65
N ARG A 186 -18.31 -25.36 1.16
CA ARG A 186 -18.87 -25.82 -0.12
C ARG A 186 -17.94 -25.50 -1.29
N ASN A 187 -17.31 -24.35 -1.28
CA ASN A 187 -16.34 -23.92 -2.29
C ASN A 187 -14.94 -24.50 -2.07
N ARG A 188 -14.74 -25.23 -0.96
CA ARG A 188 -13.46 -25.84 -0.55
C ARG A 188 -12.33 -24.79 -0.58
N VAL A 189 -12.60 -23.61 -0.03
CA VAL A 189 -11.63 -22.53 0.15
C VAL A 189 -10.49 -23.00 1.04
N ASN A 190 -9.25 -22.67 0.71
CA ASN A 190 -8.08 -23.00 1.51
C ASN A 190 -7.12 -21.81 1.73
N ALA A 191 -7.48 -20.63 1.23
CA ALA A 191 -6.87 -19.37 1.58
C ALA A 191 -7.98 -18.31 1.61
N LEU A 192 -8.02 -17.44 2.60
CA LEU A 192 -9.06 -16.41 2.75
C LEU A 192 -8.43 -15.04 2.89
N VAL A 193 -8.99 -14.07 2.17
CA VAL A 193 -8.72 -12.65 2.33
C VAL A 193 -9.96 -11.95 2.85
N SER A 194 -9.80 -11.13 3.89
CA SER A 194 -10.78 -10.13 4.32
C SER A 194 -10.32 -8.75 3.89
N ALA A 195 -11.22 -7.99 3.25
CA ALA A 195 -10.97 -6.64 2.78
C ALA A 195 -12.14 -5.74 3.20
N GLY A 196 -11.95 -4.97 4.26
CA GLY A 196 -12.99 -4.11 4.79
C GLY A 196 -12.45 -2.93 5.58
N SER A 197 -13.28 -2.38 6.48
CA SER A 197 -12.81 -1.50 7.52
C SER A 197 -11.94 -2.29 8.51
N TYR A 198 -11.23 -1.58 9.36
CA TYR A 198 -10.44 -2.20 10.41
C TYR A 198 -11.28 -3.15 11.29
N GLU A 199 -12.44 -2.68 11.73
CA GLU A 199 -13.36 -3.42 12.60
C GLU A 199 -13.95 -4.64 11.87
N HIS A 200 -14.26 -4.51 10.59
CA HIS A 200 -14.72 -5.60 9.73
C HIS A 200 -13.67 -6.71 9.67
N ASP A 201 -12.42 -6.36 9.37
CA ASP A 201 -11.34 -7.32 9.25
C ASP A 201 -11.05 -8.04 10.57
N VAL A 202 -11.02 -7.31 11.69
CA VAL A 202 -10.85 -7.88 13.03
C VAL A 202 -11.97 -8.88 13.35
N ALA A 203 -13.23 -8.53 13.06
CA ALA A 203 -14.37 -9.42 13.30
C ALA A 203 -14.29 -10.72 12.47
N VAL A 204 -13.96 -10.61 11.18
CA VAL A 204 -13.80 -11.76 10.29
C VAL A 204 -12.65 -12.66 10.77
N MET A 205 -11.48 -12.08 11.06
CA MET A 205 -10.31 -12.87 11.47
C MET A 205 -10.55 -13.56 12.81
N ARG A 206 -11.13 -12.88 13.79
CA ARG A 206 -11.49 -13.49 15.08
C ARG A 206 -12.45 -14.66 14.91
N ALA A 207 -13.48 -14.51 14.09
CA ALA A 207 -14.41 -15.61 13.82
C ALA A 207 -13.73 -16.79 13.09
N MET A 208 -12.79 -16.49 12.18
CA MET A 208 -12.07 -17.55 11.46
C MET A 208 -11.10 -18.30 12.35
N THR A 209 -10.33 -17.64 13.22
CA THR A 209 -9.38 -18.28 14.14
C THR A 209 -10.08 -19.12 15.20
N GLN A 210 -11.28 -18.72 15.65
CA GLN A 210 -12.10 -19.44 16.61
C GLN A 210 -12.94 -20.56 15.96
N SER A 211 -12.98 -20.64 14.64
CA SER A 211 -13.80 -21.63 13.95
C SER A 211 -13.09 -22.98 13.81
N SER A 212 -13.90 -24.05 13.62
CA SER A 212 -13.39 -25.36 13.19
C SER A 212 -12.98 -25.41 11.71
N LEU A 213 -13.07 -24.27 10.99
CA LEU A 213 -12.68 -24.17 9.60
C LEU A 213 -11.17 -23.85 9.53
N ASN A 214 -10.37 -24.91 9.58
CA ASN A 214 -8.92 -24.77 9.55
C ASN A 214 -8.45 -24.43 8.13
N LEU A 215 -8.20 -23.15 7.88
CA LEU A 215 -7.64 -22.64 6.62
C LEU A 215 -6.14 -22.40 6.76
N PRO A 216 -5.33 -22.92 5.83
CA PRO A 216 -3.86 -22.76 5.86
C PRO A 216 -3.39 -21.31 5.86
N VAL A 217 -4.08 -20.43 5.14
CA VAL A 217 -3.68 -19.03 4.99
C VAL A 217 -4.88 -18.12 5.21
N LEU A 218 -4.73 -17.22 6.16
CA LEU A 218 -5.71 -16.18 6.47
C LEU A 218 -5.03 -14.82 6.34
N GLY A 219 -5.64 -13.91 5.60
CA GLY A 219 -5.12 -12.56 5.39
C GLY A 219 -6.19 -11.50 5.48
N CYS A 220 -5.81 -10.31 5.96
CA CYS A 220 -6.68 -9.14 5.96
C CYS A 220 -5.89 -7.84 5.88
N VAL A 221 -6.54 -6.76 5.47
CA VAL A 221 -5.90 -5.43 5.38
C VAL A 221 -5.44 -4.96 6.75
N ALA A 222 -6.26 -5.15 7.77
CA ALA A 222 -5.97 -4.72 9.15
C ALA A 222 -4.69 -5.32 9.74
N ALA A 223 -4.23 -6.48 9.24
CA ALA A 223 -3.02 -7.13 9.74
C ALA A 223 -1.72 -6.35 9.43
N GLY A 224 -1.79 -5.32 8.58
CA GLY A 224 -0.63 -4.45 8.29
C GLY A 224 -0.28 -3.43 9.38
N VAL A 225 -1.09 -3.29 10.45
CA VAL A 225 -0.86 -2.28 11.50
C VAL A 225 -0.77 -2.89 12.91
N GLU A 226 0.03 -2.25 13.77
CA GLU A 226 0.31 -2.73 15.14
C GLU A 226 -0.96 -2.88 16.01
N ARG A 227 -1.94 -2.02 15.85
CA ARG A 227 -3.21 -2.10 16.57
C ARG A 227 -3.89 -3.47 16.41
N PHE A 228 -3.71 -4.12 15.26
CA PHE A 228 -4.29 -5.45 14.98
C PHE A 228 -3.84 -6.49 15.99
N ARG A 229 -2.55 -6.49 16.36
CA ARG A 229 -2.00 -7.38 17.38
C ARG A 229 -2.54 -7.08 18.78
N VAL A 230 -2.75 -5.80 19.07
CA VAL A 230 -3.32 -5.37 20.35
C VAL A 230 -4.75 -5.89 20.51
N ASP A 231 -5.56 -5.80 19.45
CA ASP A 231 -6.99 -6.16 19.49
C ASP A 231 -7.24 -7.67 19.39
N LEU A 232 -6.41 -8.44 18.67
CA LEU A 232 -6.55 -9.90 18.52
C LEU A 232 -5.72 -10.71 19.52
N GLY A 233 -4.70 -10.12 20.10
CA GLY A 233 -3.81 -10.87 21.00
C GLY A 233 -3.08 -12.00 20.26
N GLN A 234 -3.09 -13.19 20.82
CA GLN A 234 -2.47 -14.39 20.24
C GLN A 234 -3.19 -14.87 18.96
N GLU A 235 -4.45 -14.51 18.76
CA GLU A 235 -5.19 -14.87 17.55
C GLU A 235 -4.63 -14.21 16.27
N ALA A 236 -3.82 -13.17 16.41
CA ALA A 236 -3.12 -12.57 15.28
C ALA A 236 -2.01 -13.44 14.70
N GLU A 237 -1.51 -14.42 15.46
CA GLU A 237 -0.35 -15.23 15.10
C GLU A 237 -0.59 -16.02 13.82
N GLY A 238 0.34 -15.92 12.86
CA GLY A 238 0.23 -16.57 11.55
C GLY A 238 -0.64 -15.83 10.54
N LEU A 239 -1.41 -14.79 10.94
CA LEU A 239 -2.20 -13.99 10.02
C LEU A 239 -1.32 -13.10 9.17
N VAL A 240 -1.68 -12.95 7.90
CA VAL A 240 -0.93 -12.14 6.94
C VAL A 240 -1.69 -10.89 6.54
N GLY A 241 -0.98 -9.85 6.13
CA GLY A 241 -1.59 -8.63 5.60
C GLY A 241 -0.68 -7.84 4.70
N PRO A 242 -1.24 -6.92 3.91
CA PRO A 242 -0.46 -5.97 3.16
C PRO A 242 0.09 -4.87 4.09
N SER A 243 1.31 -4.43 3.84
CA SER A 243 1.85 -3.22 4.42
C SER A 243 2.51 -2.37 3.35
N GLN A 244 2.29 -1.06 3.40
CA GLN A 244 2.95 -0.15 2.47
C GLN A 244 4.40 0.10 2.87
N TRP A 245 4.75 -0.13 4.14
CA TRP A 245 6.09 0.08 4.66
C TRP A 245 6.31 -0.62 6.00
N GLU A 246 7.53 -1.10 6.23
CA GLU A 246 8.02 -1.60 7.51
C GLU A 246 9.43 -1.06 7.77
N ASP A 247 9.83 -0.87 9.01
CA ASP A 247 11.16 -0.36 9.37
C ASP A 247 12.31 -1.36 9.10
N GLN A 248 11.95 -2.62 8.84
CA GLN A 248 12.87 -3.70 8.47
C GLN A 248 13.36 -3.59 7.02
N VAL A 249 12.69 -2.78 6.17
CA VAL A 249 13.09 -2.65 4.76
C VAL A 249 14.47 -2.00 4.65
N GLN A 250 15.26 -2.50 3.70
CA GLN A 250 16.64 -2.03 3.46
C GLN A 250 16.71 -1.17 2.19
N PHE A 251 15.76 -0.26 2.01
CA PHE A 251 15.87 0.70 0.93
C PHE A 251 17.10 1.58 1.13
N ARG A 252 17.75 1.91 0.04
CA ARG A 252 18.81 2.93 -0.01
C ARG A 252 18.19 4.18 -0.60
N PRO A 253 17.70 5.11 0.22
CA PRO A 253 17.04 6.30 -0.28
C PRO A 253 18.04 7.19 -1.00
N GLU A 254 17.61 7.74 -2.14
CA GLU A 254 18.32 8.82 -2.84
C GLU A 254 18.03 10.17 -2.20
N ILE A 255 16.84 10.27 -1.56
CA ILE A 255 16.40 11.48 -0.85
C ILE A 255 15.80 11.11 0.51
N GLY A 256 16.01 11.98 1.50
CA GLY A 256 15.45 11.84 2.84
C GLY A 256 16.18 10.85 3.73
N PRO A 257 15.59 10.49 4.88
CA PRO A 257 16.18 9.59 5.85
C PRO A 257 16.15 8.13 5.36
N THR A 258 16.97 7.28 5.98
CA THR A 258 16.81 5.81 5.88
C THR A 258 15.57 5.35 6.65
N PRO A 259 15.04 4.13 6.38
CA PRO A 259 13.92 3.58 7.15
C PRO A 259 14.17 3.55 8.66
N ARG A 260 15.40 3.24 9.07
CA ARG A 260 15.80 3.21 10.49
C ARG A 260 15.88 4.60 11.12
N GLU A 261 16.35 5.60 10.38
CA GLU A 261 16.41 7.00 10.86
C GLU A 261 15.01 7.56 11.02
N PHE A 262 14.13 7.37 10.05
CA PHE A 262 12.72 7.75 10.18
C PHE A 262 12.06 7.10 11.39
N GLY A 263 12.16 5.77 11.53
CA GLY A 263 11.60 5.06 12.67
C GLY A 263 12.18 5.52 14.02
N ARG A 264 13.47 5.88 14.06
CA ARG A 264 14.12 6.45 15.27
C ARG A 264 13.57 7.85 15.58
N GLY A 265 13.43 8.71 14.58
CA GLY A 265 12.85 10.06 14.72
C GLY A 265 11.44 10.00 15.30
N MET A 266 10.59 9.15 14.71
CA MET A 266 9.21 8.94 15.20
C MET A 266 9.18 8.46 16.66
N ARG A 267 9.95 7.44 17.02
CA ARG A 267 10.00 6.92 18.40
C ARG A 267 10.57 7.93 19.40
N SER A 268 11.50 8.76 18.96
CA SER A 268 12.12 9.78 19.83
C SER A 268 11.19 10.96 20.11
N GLN A 269 10.51 11.48 19.08
CA GLN A 269 9.66 12.66 19.23
C GLN A 269 8.22 12.32 19.61
N PHE A 270 7.73 11.15 19.19
CA PHE A 270 6.34 10.72 19.40
C PHE A 270 6.25 9.30 19.98
N PRO A 271 6.80 9.05 21.20
CA PRO A 271 6.96 7.68 21.75
C PRO A 271 5.63 6.96 22.01
N THR A 272 4.51 7.66 22.07
CA THR A 272 3.17 7.09 22.28
C THR A 272 2.39 6.87 20.99
N VAL A 273 2.96 7.24 19.84
CA VAL A 273 2.34 7.08 18.52
C VAL A 273 2.98 5.88 17.82
N ALA A 274 2.15 4.95 17.37
CA ALA A 274 2.64 3.83 16.57
C ALA A 274 3.27 4.33 15.27
N CYS A 275 4.37 3.71 14.86
CA CYS A 275 5.08 4.03 13.64
C CYS A 275 4.82 2.94 12.59
N ASP A 276 3.59 2.91 12.07
CA ASP A 276 3.20 2.03 10.96
C ASP A 276 3.28 2.77 9.62
N TYR A 277 2.94 2.06 8.53
CA TYR A 277 2.93 2.65 7.19
C TYR A 277 2.10 3.96 7.04
N PRO A 278 1.02 4.23 7.82
CA PRO A 278 0.34 5.52 7.74
C PRO A 278 1.22 6.72 8.12
N ALA A 279 2.16 6.53 9.06
CA ALA A 279 3.16 7.54 9.37
C ALA A 279 4.17 7.69 8.24
N ALA A 280 4.69 6.55 7.74
CA ALA A 280 5.72 6.53 6.70
C ALA A 280 5.23 7.19 5.40
N GLN A 281 4.01 6.86 4.95
CA GLN A 281 3.45 7.43 3.72
C GLN A 281 3.17 8.94 3.82
N ALA A 282 2.81 9.45 5.02
CA ALA A 282 2.59 10.86 5.23
C ALA A 282 3.91 11.65 5.20
N TYR A 283 4.94 11.19 5.89
CA TYR A 283 6.28 11.78 5.80
C TYR A 283 6.83 11.73 4.38
N ALA A 284 6.69 10.61 3.68
CA ALA A 284 7.11 10.46 2.29
C ALA A 284 6.38 11.44 1.36
N ALA A 285 5.09 11.69 1.58
CA ALA A 285 4.33 12.67 0.82
C ALA A 285 4.90 14.09 0.97
N ALA A 286 5.21 14.49 2.19
CA ALA A 286 5.83 15.79 2.46
C ALA A 286 7.25 15.87 1.89
N LEU A 287 8.06 14.82 2.01
CA LEU A 287 9.41 14.74 1.44
C LEU A 287 9.39 14.86 -0.08
N LEU A 288 8.50 14.13 -0.76
CA LEU A 288 8.34 14.20 -2.20
C LEU A 288 7.81 15.57 -2.65
N THR A 289 6.94 16.19 -1.86
CA THR A 289 6.45 17.57 -2.11
C THR A 289 7.59 18.56 -2.03
N ARG A 290 8.44 18.49 -1.00
CA ARG A 290 9.67 19.29 -0.90
C ARG A 290 10.54 19.11 -2.14
N THR A 291 10.79 17.87 -2.56
CA THR A 291 11.62 17.58 -3.74
C THR A 291 11.02 18.17 -5.02
N ALA A 292 9.70 18.11 -5.17
CA ALA A 292 9.01 18.72 -6.31
C ALA A 292 9.13 20.26 -6.29
N ILE A 293 9.03 20.90 -5.12
CA ILE A 293 9.21 22.36 -4.95
C ILE A 293 10.67 22.75 -5.25
N ASP A 294 11.64 22.02 -4.69
CA ASP A 294 13.07 22.25 -4.95
C ASP A 294 13.42 22.10 -6.45
N THR A 295 12.73 21.19 -7.15
CA THR A 295 12.92 21.00 -8.60
C THR A 295 12.24 22.10 -9.42
N ALA A 296 10.98 22.40 -9.10
CA ALA A 296 10.19 23.38 -9.84
C ALA A 296 10.58 24.84 -9.53
N GLN A 297 11.23 25.08 -8.40
CA GLN A 297 11.52 26.42 -7.86
C GLN A 297 10.28 27.34 -7.86
N SER A 298 9.11 26.76 -7.58
CA SER A 298 7.80 27.40 -7.70
C SER A 298 6.77 26.69 -6.82
N LEU A 299 5.77 27.45 -6.37
CA LEU A 299 4.57 26.90 -5.69
C LEU A 299 3.36 26.81 -6.64
N ASP A 300 3.54 27.10 -7.93
CA ASP A 300 2.49 26.91 -8.94
C ASP A 300 2.10 25.42 -9.05
N ALA A 301 0.81 25.13 -8.86
CA ALA A 301 0.31 23.78 -8.78
C ALA A 301 0.59 22.94 -10.04
N MET A 302 0.54 23.56 -11.23
CA MET A 302 0.81 22.85 -12.49
C MET A 302 2.31 22.56 -12.65
N LYS A 303 3.19 23.49 -12.28
CA LYS A 303 4.65 23.26 -12.28
C LYS A 303 5.05 22.18 -11.28
N LEU A 304 4.44 22.17 -10.10
CA LEU A 304 4.65 21.12 -9.11
C LEU A 304 4.18 19.76 -9.65
N ARG A 305 3.00 19.72 -10.27
CA ARG A 305 2.46 18.47 -10.87
C ARG A 305 3.36 17.94 -11.98
N GLU A 306 3.96 18.83 -12.78
CA GLU A 306 4.93 18.45 -13.80
C GLU A 306 6.22 17.90 -13.16
N ALA A 307 6.77 18.59 -12.15
CA ALA A 307 7.93 18.10 -11.40
C ALA A 307 7.69 16.70 -10.81
N PHE A 308 6.52 16.44 -10.22
CA PHE A 308 6.13 15.12 -9.77
C PHE A 308 6.05 14.08 -10.91
N SER A 309 5.61 14.49 -12.10
CA SER A 309 5.50 13.58 -13.26
C SER A 309 6.85 13.11 -13.78
N ASP A 310 7.87 13.96 -13.64
CA ASP A 310 9.24 13.66 -14.06
C ASP A 310 10.06 12.97 -12.96
N LEU A 311 9.62 13.09 -11.70
CA LEU A 311 10.34 12.57 -10.56
C LEU A 311 10.35 11.02 -10.57
N ARG A 312 11.56 10.47 -10.56
CA ARG A 312 11.86 9.06 -10.37
C ARG A 312 12.92 8.97 -9.29
N THR A 313 12.59 8.42 -8.15
CA THR A 313 13.49 8.38 -7.00
C THR A 313 13.14 7.25 -6.04
N THR A 314 14.09 6.89 -5.19
CA THR A 314 13.87 5.96 -4.07
C THR A 314 13.93 6.75 -2.78
N THR A 315 12.91 6.60 -1.95
CA THR A 315 12.83 7.12 -0.59
C THR A 315 12.89 5.99 0.43
N PHE A 316 12.93 6.33 1.70
CA PHE A 316 12.80 5.33 2.77
C PHE A 316 11.46 4.54 2.70
N PHE A 317 10.44 5.11 2.05
CA PHE A 317 9.14 4.50 1.84
C PHE A 317 9.16 3.52 0.66
N GLY A 318 10.09 3.66 -0.28
CA GLY A 318 10.26 2.85 -1.48
C GLY A 318 10.42 3.68 -2.74
N ASP A 319 10.34 3.01 -3.88
CA ASP A 319 10.45 3.65 -5.19
C ASP A 319 9.24 4.52 -5.49
N PHE A 320 9.50 5.71 -6.01
CA PHE A 320 8.47 6.65 -6.41
C PHE A 320 8.52 6.93 -7.90
N ALA A 321 7.40 6.71 -8.53
CA ALA A 321 7.11 7.12 -9.90
C ALA A 321 5.60 7.20 -10.06
N ILE A 322 5.10 8.19 -10.80
CA ILE A 322 3.67 8.28 -11.08
C ILE A 322 3.37 8.18 -12.58
N ASP A 323 2.20 7.67 -12.88
CA ASP A 323 1.61 7.78 -14.22
C ASP A 323 1.33 9.24 -14.54
N ARG A 324 1.81 9.73 -15.68
CA ARG A 324 1.73 11.15 -16.05
C ARG A 324 0.30 11.66 -16.22
N VAL A 325 -0.60 10.81 -16.64
CA VAL A 325 -1.98 11.19 -16.94
C VAL A 325 -2.83 11.20 -15.68
N THR A 326 -2.75 10.12 -14.91
CA THR A 326 -3.64 9.89 -13.77
C THR A 326 -3.07 10.37 -12.44
N GLY A 327 -1.74 10.56 -12.33
CA GLY A 327 -1.07 10.81 -11.06
C GLY A 327 -0.95 9.61 -10.15
N ARG A 328 -1.36 8.41 -10.60
CA ARG A 328 -1.30 7.17 -9.84
C ARG A 328 0.14 6.72 -9.61
N GLN A 329 0.47 6.30 -8.40
CA GLN A 329 1.75 5.69 -8.06
C GLN A 329 1.95 4.37 -8.83
N ILE A 330 3.11 4.22 -9.48
CA ILE A 330 3.48 3.02 -10.27
C ILE A 330 4.83 2.43 -9.89
N GLY A 331 5.63 3.12 -9.08
CA GLY A 331 6.96 2.65 -8.65
C GLY A 331 6.92 1.84 -7.36
N HIS A 332 6.08 2.23 -6.41
CA HIS A 332 5.99 1.64 -5.09
C HIS A 332 5.39 0.22 -5.11
N ARG A 333 5.86 -0.64 -4.21
CA ARG A 333 5.38 -2.03 -4.09
C ARG A 333 4.91 -2.32 -2.67
N VAL A 334 3.74 -2.92 -2.56
CA VAL A 334 3.16 -3.37 -1.29
C VAL A 334 3.94 -4.56 -0.75
N LEU A 335 4.29 -4.51 0.51
CA LEU A 335 4.88 -5.62 1.25
C LEU A 335 3.78 -6.58 1.70
N LEU A 336 4.13 -7.85 1.87
CA LEU A 336 3.31 -8.82 2.59
C LEU A 336 3.98 -9.11 3.93
N VAL A 337 3.25 -8.90 5.01
CA VAL A 337 3.71 -9.18 6.38
C VAL A 337 2.95 -10.33 6.99
N GLN A 338 3.58 -11.03 7.94
CA GLN A 338 2.97 -12.04 8.79
C GLN A 338 3.25 -11.73 10.25
N TRP A 339 2.26 -11.92 11.11
CA TRP A 339 2.45 -11.88 12.55
C TRP A 339 3.14 -13.15 13.02
N HIS A 340 4.30 -12.99 13.66
CA HIS A 340 5.12 -14.08 14.19
C HIS A 340 5.81 -13.68 15.50
N GLY A 341 5.59 -14.46 16.56
CA GLY A 341 6.15 -14.16 17.88
C GLY A 341 5.72 -12.78 18.42
N GLY A 342 4.54 -12.28 18.01
CA GLY A 342 4.03 -10.97 18.40
C GLY A 342 4.58 -9.79 17.61
N HIS A 343 5.34 -10.04 16.54
CA HIS A 343 5.92 -9.00 15.67
C HIS A 343 5.50 -9.21 14.20
N LYS A 344 5.46 -8.13 13.43
CA LYS A 344 5.31 -8.21 11.98
C LYS A 344 6.64 -8.62 11.33
N VAL A 345 6.62 -9.62 10.48
CA VAL A 345 7.76 -10.09 9.71
C VAL A 345 7.41 -9.97 8.23
N VAL A 346 8.26 -9.31 7.46
CA VAL A 346 8.06 -9.23 6.01
C VAL A 346 8.38 -10.58 5.38
N ILE A 347 7.41 -11.11 4.63
CA ILE A 347 7.49 -12.46 4.02
C ILE A 347 7.43 -12.44 2.49
N ASN A 348 7.42 -11.25 1.88
CA ASN A 348 7.40 -11.12 0.43
C ASN A 348 8.80 -11.35 -0.16
N PRO A 349 9.02 -12.37 -1.00
CA PRO A 349 10.33 -12.67 -1.58
C PRO A 349 10.82 -11.62 -2.60
N GLU A 350 9.95 -10.73 -3.07
CA GLU A 350 10.30 -9.65 -4.01
C GLU A 350 10.82 -8.37 -3.31
N ALA A 351 10.65 -8.28 -2.01
CA ALA A 351 11.23 -7.18 -1.25
C ALA A 351 12.75 -7.41 -1.07
N HIS A 352 13.55 -6.37 -1.23
CA HIS A 352 15.01 -6.40 -0.98
C HIS A 352 15.31 -6.53 0.53
N ILE A 353 14.85 -7.63 1.14
CA ILE A 353 14.91 -7.88 2.57
C ILE A 353 15.31 -9.34 2.77
N GLU A 354 16.01 -9.63 3.86
CA GLU A 354 16.03 -10.98 4.40
C GLU A 354 14.62 -11.34 4.82
N THR A 355 13.94 -12.12 3.98
CA THR A 355 12.57 -12.53 4.23
C THR A 355 12.54 -13.53 5.38
N GLY A 356 11.67 -13.28 6.35
CA GLY A 356 11.37 -14.25 7.40
C GLY A 356 10.78 -15.54 6.83
N THR A 357 10.95 -16.63 7.54
CA THR A 357 10.32 -17.91 7.20
C THR A 357 8.81 -17.81 7.43
N VAL A 358 8.01 -18.13 6.41
CA VAL A 358 6.54 -18.18 6.55
C VAL A 358 6.18 -19.30 7.53
N GLU A 359 5.47 -18.97 8.60
CA GLU A 359 4.93 -19.93 9.53
C GLU A 359 3.44 -20.21 9.25
N PHE A 360 3.04 -21.47 9.43
CA PHE A 360 1.67 -21.91 9.25
C PHE A 360 1.11 -22.44 10.57
N PRO A 361 -0.20 -22.33 10.81
CA PRO A 361 -0.83 -22.87 12.00
C PRO A 361 -0.45 -24.31 12.25
N THR A 362 -0.36 -24.70 13.51
CA THR A 362 0.02 -26.06 13.96
C THR A 362 -0.83 -27.11 13.24
N GLY A 363 -0.19 -28.00 12.50
CA GLY A 363 -0.84 -29.02 11.66
C GLY A 363 -0.51 -28.91 10.17
N TRP A 364 -0.06 -27.75 9.68
CA TRP A 364 0.31 -27.52 8.29
C TRP A 364 1.83 -27.45 8.03
N ARG A 365 2.65 -27.53 9.09
CA ARG A 365 4.13 -27.47 9.01
C ARG A 365 4.75 -28.51 8.05
N LEU A 366 4.08 -29.64 7.83
CA LEU A 366 4.58 -30.73 6.97
C LEU A 366 4.48 -30.43 5.46
N ILE A 367 3.73 -29.42 5.05
CA ILE A 367 3.49 -29.10 3.62
C ILE A 367 4.52 -28.10 3.07
N VAL A 368 5.23 -27.41 3.95
CA VAL A 368 5.98 -26.18 3.59
C VAL A 368 7.52 -26.34 3.57
N ALA A 369 8.05 -27.49 3.91
CA ALA A 369 9.50 -27.74 4.01
C ALA A 369 10.34 -27.47 2.72
N SER A 370 9.81 -26.78 1.72
CA SER A 370 10.51 -26.48 0.46
C SER A 370 10.43 -25.04 -0.03
N PHE A 371 10.04 -24.08 0.83
CA PHE A 371 10.10 -22.65 0.45
C PHE A 371 11.52 -22.11 0.29
N GLN A 372 12.53 -22.80 0.74
CA GLN A 372 13.95 -22.38 0.68
C GLN A 372 14.57 -22.33 -0.73
N ARG A 373 13.84 -22.60 -1.81
CA ARG A 373 14.37 -22.63 -3.18
C ARG A 373 13.51 -21.98 -4.25
N PHE A 374 12.76 -20.93 -3.96
CA PHE A 374 12.23 -20.08 -5.02
C PHE A 374 13.09 -18.81 -5.11
N LYS A 375 14.27 -18.94 -5.72
CA LYS A 375 14.86 -17.83 -6.45
C LYS A 375 13.95 -17.60 -7.63
N LEU A 376 13.18 -16.52 -7.63
CA LEU A 376 12.60 -15.98 -8.84
C LEU A 376 13.79 -15.57 -9.71
N THR A 377 14.09 -16.36 -10.74
CA THR A 377 14.96 -15.93 -11.81
C THR A 377 14.35 -14.66 -12.38
N ARG A 378 15.10 -13.57 -12.31
CA ARG A 378 14.89 -12.39 -13.13
C ARG A 378 14.67 -12.90 -14.55
N ASN A 379 13.61 -12.50 -15.23
CA ASN A 379 13.55 -12.58 -16.67
C ASN A 379 14.66 -11.69 -17.23
N GLU A 380 15.80 -12.25 -17.51
CA GLU A 380 16.72 -11.79 -18.52
C GLU A 380 16.11 -12.19 -19.86
N GLU A 381 15.11 -11.42 -20.32
CA GLU A 381 14.65 -11.39 -21.68
C GLU A 381 14.59 -9.92 -22.10
N GLU A 382 15.77 -9.33 -22.24
CA GLU A 382 15.99 -8.18 -23.10
C GLU A 382 17.26 -8.45 -23.91
N GLY A 383 17.04 -8.70 -25.20
CA GLY A 383 18.02 -8.38 -26.22
C GLY A 383 18.96 -9.47 -26.67
N ASP A 384 18.49 -10.35 -27.50
CA ASP A 384 19.32 -10.82 -28.63
C ASP A 384 18.39 -10.95 -29.83
N ARG A 385 18.24 -9.85 -30.55
CA ARG A 385 17.81 -9.88 -31.95
C ARG A 385 19.09 -9.80 -32.75
N ASP A 386 19.69 -10.93 -33.00
CA ASP A 386 20.62 -11.07 -34.10
C ASP A 386 19.83 -10.92 -35.42
N ASP A 387 20.06 -9.82 -36.09
CA ASP A 387 19.75 -9.66 -37.49
C ASP A 387 20.52 -10.71 -38.30
N PRO A 388 19.88 -11.47 -39.20
CA PRO A 388 20.61 -12.26 -40.16
C PRO A 388 21.13 -11.31 -41.25
N GLU A 389 22.45 -11.11 -41.29
CA GLU A 389 23.12 -10.53 -42.45
C GLU A 389 22.85 -11.39 -43.69
N ASP A 390 22.15 -10.82 -44.64
CA ASP A 390 22.11 -11.24 -46.03
C ASP A 390 23.54 -11.16 -46.61
N GLY A 391 24.13 -12.30 -46.81
CA GLY A 391 25.34 -12.48 -47.56
C GLY A 391 25.12 -13.35 -48.77
N ASN A 392 24.52 -12.74 -49.79
CA ASN A 392 24.44 -13.35 -51.13
C ASN A 392 25.66 -12.88 -51.94
N GLU A 393 26.62 -13.73 -52.14
CA GLU A 393 27.58 -13.59 -53.23
C GLU A 393 27.74 -14.92 -53.95
N LYS A 394 27.11 -14.93 -55.13
CA LYS A 394 27.47 -15.84 -56.23
C LYS A 394 28.52 -15.12 -57.04
N ASP A 395 29.54 -15.83 -57.39
CA ASP A 395 30.06 -15.85 -58.78
C ASP A 395 31.34 -16.72 -58.87
N PRO A 396 31.71 -17.15 -60.03
CA PRO A 396 30.99 -17.63 -61.20
C PRO A 396 31.09 -19.15 -61.39
#